data_ce9ee98a5cd22f66667d025ffb3b28d1
#
_entry.id   ce9ee98a5cd22f66667d025ffb3b28d1
#
_cell.length_a   1.000
_cell.length_b   1.000
_cell.length_c   1.000
_cell.angle_alpha   90.00
_cell.angle_beta   90.00
_cell.angle_gamma   90.00
#
_symmetry.space_group_name_H-M   'P 1'
#
loop_
_entity.id
_entity.type
_entity.pdbx_description
1 polymer ?
#
loop_
_entity_poly.entity_id
_entity_poly.type
_entity_poly.pdbx_seq_one_letter_code
_entity_poly.pdbx_strand_id
1 'polypeptide(L)'
;LKDLAHYAKYYGWIQEPEKAKDFDKKVSLQLEDLRELKTASMAPLLLFLLEKADGDAVIGFNSNELLEALVVLESWTFRARVVGALTSGAFNTITSTSLLNNLKRAAEDDYHNQIKFELSNYRTYDIWPNDDDFMEAFKKYNFYKNYNKYVQRKLENAVSNDHHNWRPDSIEHIMPETLSADWKKRLGENYSEIHGEYLHMIGNLTPLNMTDNIINSNDPFSVKLPQYKSSSWKLTRDVYDDFKDTEDWGVAEINSRAENLAYKASKIWFGPMQRERQIEADVKKKTDDYRRILAGKLACETIFHIKYTKGENGSGYLIDAKMRIEVINDKPRFIVMAGSRIFPYALEGVKPTFEDKIRKCGWHDEVVLEEDINIFESPSAASCFAVGGSSNGWTWWMNSNGETLDEIVAGDLERSYEEETNVSYHRNRFWIN
;
A
#
# COMPACT_ATOMS: atom_id res chain seq x y z
N LEU A 1 -13.14 -5.43 37.11
CA LEU A 1 -13.39 -6.88 37.17
C LEU A 1 -14.51 -7.30 36.19
N LYS A 2 -15.63 -6.57 36.08
CA LYS A 2 -16.73 -6.88 35.14
C LYS A 2 -16.24 -6.86 33.70
N ASP A 3 -15.51 -5.84 33.30
CA ASP A 3 -14.96 -5.70 31.94
C ASP A 3 -13.96 -6.81 31.63
N LEU A 4 -13.10 -7.17 32.59
CA LEU A 4 -12.17 -8.30 32.45
C LEU A 4 -12.91 -9.63 32.23
N ALA A 5 -13.99 -9.87 32.96
CA ALA A 5 -14.79 -11.07 32.79
C ALA A 5 -15.51 -11.07 31.43
N HIS A 6 -16.01 -9.92 30.98
CA HIS A 6 -16.65 -9.76 29.68
C HIS A 6 -15.71 -10.09 28.53
N TYR A 7 -14.52 -9.48 28.50
CA TYR A 7 -13.55 -9.72 27.43
C TYR A 7 -12.79 -11.04 27.54
N ALA A 8 -12.82 -11.72 28.68
CA ALA A 8 -12.16 -13.01 28.87
C ALA A 8 -12.66 -14.09 27.91
N LYS A 9 -13.96 -14.08 27.57
CA LYS A 9 -14.58 -14.97 26.59
C LYS A 9 -13.93 -14.80 25.22
N TYR A 10 -13.89 -13.57 24.71
CA TYR A 10 -13.34 -13.27 23.40
C TYR A 10 -11.83 -13.46 23.32
N TYR A 11 -11.11 -13.11 24.39
CA TYR A 11 -9.68 -13.39 24.47
C TYR A 11 -9.40 -14.89 24.45
N GLY A 12 -10.24 -15.68 25.13
CA GLY A 12 -10.20 -17.13 25.06
C GLY A 12 -10.36 -17.66 23.63
N TRP A 13 -11.24 -17.08 22.84
CA TRP A 13 -11.42 -17.45 21.42
C TRP A 13 -10.24 -17.05 20.53
N ILE A 14 -9.58 -15.93 20.82
CA ILE A 14 -8.35 -15.54 20.10
C ILE A 14 -7.21 -16.53 20.40
N GLN A 15 -7.09 -17.00 21.64
CA GLN A 15 -6.04 -17.93 22.03
C GLN A 15 -6.34 -19.39 21.62
N GLU A 16 -7.59 -19.80 21.69
CA GLU A 16 -8.10 -21.12 21.39
C GLU A 16 -9.31 -21.03 20.46
N PRO A 17 -9.07 -20.77 19.14
CA PRO A 17 -10.14 -20.50 18.17
C PRO A 17 -11.21 -21.56 18.08
N GLU A 18 -10.88 -22.83 18.37
CA GLU A 18 -11.82 -23.94 18.38
C GLU A 18 -12.90 -23.81 19.49
N LYS A 19 -12.72 -22.90 20.43
CA LYS A 19 -13.71 -22.57 21.48
C LYS A 19 -14.74 -21.54 21.02
N ALA A 20 -14.54 -20.86 19.89
CA ALA A 20 -15.47 -19.88 19.34
C ALA A 20 -16.68 -20.54 18.68
N LYS A 21 -17.42 -21.37 19.43
CA LYS A 21 -18.53 -22.17 18.92
C LYS A 21 -19.81 -21.38 18.67
N ASP A 22 -19.87 -20.16 19.16
CA ASP A 22 -21.02 -19.25 18.98
C ASP A 22 -21.03 -18.65 17.55
N PHE A 23 -19.95 -18.80 16.81
CA PHE A 23 -19.80 -18.39 15.41
C PHE A 23 -19.74 -19.57 14.44
N ASP A 24 -19.91 -19.29 13.15
CA ASP A 24 -19.64 -20.25 12.09
C ASP A 24 -18.21 -20.80 12.22
N LYS A 25 -18.05 -22.09 11.93
CA LYS A 25 -16.74 -22.75 11.94
C LYS A 25 -15.67 -22.03 11.11
N LYS A 26 -16.07 -21.30 10.07
CA LYS A 26 -15.17 -20.52 9.22
C LYS A 26 -14.51 -19.38 10.02
N VAL A 27 -15.22 -18.77 10.96
CA VAL A 27 -14.65 -17.75 11.86
C VAL A 27 -13.55 -18.34 12.75
N SER A 28 -13.80 -19.52 13.34
CA SER A 28 -12.77 -20.23 14.12
C SER A 28 -11.52 -20.52 13.31
N LEU A 29 -11.67 -21.01 12.08
CA LEU A 29 -10.55 -21.30 11.18
C LEU A 29 -9.79 -20.02 10.79
N GLN A 30 -10.51 -18.93 10.57
CA GLN A 30 -9.91 -17.65 10.21
C GLN A 30 -9.13 -17.02 11.39
N LEU A 31 -9.63 -17.18 12.63
CA LEU A 31 -8.89 -16.79 13.83
C LEU A 31 -7.63 -17.65 14.02
N GLU A 32 -7.69 -18.95 13.67
CA GLU A 32 -6.53 -19.82 13.68
C GLU A 32 -5.47 -19.37 12.65
N ASP A 33 -5.88 -18.98 11.46
CA ASP A 33 -5.00 -18.44 10.43
C ASP A 33 -4.28 -17.16 10.91
N LEU A 34 -5.01 -16.24 11.52
CA LEU A 34 -4.40 -15.04 12.12
C LEU A 34 -3.44 -15.37 13.26
N ARG A 35 -3.75 -16.37 14.08
CA ARG A 35 -2.85 -16.84 15.14
C ARG A 35 -1.55 -17.41 14.57
N GLU A 36 -1.61 -18.19 13.48
CA GLU A 36 -0.43 -18.70 12.79
C GLU A 36 0.46 -17.59 12.25
N LEU A 37 -0.14 -16.47 11.84
CA LEU A 37 0.57 -15.26 11.45
C LEU A 37 1.17 -14.48 12.63
N LYS A 38 1.07 -14.98 13.86
CA LYS A 38 1.64 -14.37 15.07
C LYS A 38 1.15 -12.93 15.29
N THR A 39 -0.15 -12.72 15.23
CA THR A 39 -0.81 -11.42 15.33
C THR A 39 -1.24 -11.05 16.76
N ALA A 40 -0.51 -11.47 17.78
CA ALA A 40 -0.90 -11.25 19.19
C ALA A 40 -1.17 -9.77 19.53
N SER A 41 -0.44 -8.85 18.93
CA SER A 41 -0.65 -7.40 19.09
C SER A 41 -1.94 -6.88 18.47
N MET A 42 -2.61 -7.66 17.62
CA MET A 42 -3.92 -7.33 17.05
C MET A 42 -5.07 -7.64 18.06
N ALA A 43 -4.79 -8.25 19.19
CA ALA A 43 -5.82 -8.67 20.15
C ALA A 43 -6.82 -7.56 20.53
N PRO A 44 -6.44 -6.30 20.76
CA PRO A 44 -7.43 -5.24 21.06
C PRO A 44 -8.44 -5.01 19.92
N LEU A 45 -7.98 -5.08 18.66
CA LEU A 45 -8.85 -4.96 17.49
C LEU A 45 -9.77 -6.19 17.37
N LEU A 46 -9.22 -7.39 17.52
CA LEU A 46 -10.00 -8.63 17.46
C LEU A 46 -11.04 -8.73 18.57
N LEU A 47 -10.73 -8.28 19.79
CA LEU A 47 -11.68 -8.19 20.89
C LEU A 47 -12.86 -7.29 20.53
N PHE A 48 -12.60 -6.12 19.95
CA PHE A 48 -13.64 -5.19 19.51
C PHE A 48 -14.53 -5.81 18.43
N LEU A 49 -13.95 -6.44 17.43
CA LEU A 49 -14.72 -7.04 16.32
C LEU A 49 -15.56 -8.25 16.80
N LEU A 50 -14.98 -9.10 17.66
CA LEU A 50 -15.69 -10.24 18.24
C LEU A 50 -16.86 -9.80 19.11
N GLU A 51 -16.67 -8.78 19.95
CA GLU A 51 -17.76 -8.21 20.77
C GLU A 51 -18.88 -7.64 19.90
N LYS A 52 -18.54 -6.95 18.83
CA LYS A 52 -19.54 -6.37 17.90
C LYS A 52 -20.33 -7.42 17.13
N ALA A 53 -19.72 -8.55 16.82
CA ALA A 53 -20.35 -9.62 16.07
C ALA A 53 -21.08 -10.64 16.98
N ASP A 54 -20.86 -10.60 18.29
CA ASP A 54 -21.46 -11.53 19.25
C ASP A 54 -22.85 -11.03 19.65
N GLY A 55 -23.86 -11.55 19.00
CA GLY A 55 -25.25 -11.23 19.28
C GLY A 55 -26.17 -11.74 18.17
N ASP A 56 -27.46 -11.80 18.46
CA ASP A 56 -28.50 -12.22 17.50
C ASP A 56 -28.86 -11.12 16.48
N ALA A 57 -27.93 -10.23 16.15
CA ALA A 57 -28.16 -9.14 15.24
C ALA A 57 -28.41 -9.65 13.81
N VAL A 58 -29.66 -9.61 13.39
CA VAL A 58 -30.06 -9.95 12.01
C VAL A 58 -29.65 -8.85 11.04
N ILE A 59 -29.42 -7.64 11.54
CA ILE A 59 -29.03 -6.45 10.76
C ILE A 59 -27.84 -5.80 11.47
N GLY A 60 -26.77 -5.49 10.72
CA GLY A 60 -25.53 -4.92 11.23
C GLY A 60 -24.37 -5.90 11.17
N PHE A 61 -23.31 -5.66 11.95
CA PHE A 61 -22.11 -6.47 11.95
C PHE A 61 -22.36 -7.84 12.59
N ASN A 62 -22.39 -8.86 11.78
CA ASN A 62 -22.70 -10.24 12.16
C ASN A 62 -21.52 -11.20 11.88
N SER A 63 -21.75 -12.50 12.05
CA SER A 63 -20.73 -13.53 11.85
C SER A 63 -20.11 -13.54 10.43
N ASN A 64 -20.89 -13.21 9.39
CA ASN A 64 -20.37 -13.15 8.02
C ASN A 64 -19.51 -11.89 7.82
N GLU A 65 -19.96 -10.75 8.30
CA GLU A 65 -19.21 -9.49 8.27
C GLU A 65 -17.91 -9.60 9.07
N LEU A 66 -17.95 -10.29 10.23
CA LEU A 66 -16.76 -10.61 11.00
C LEU A 66 -15.78 -11.47 10.18
N LEU A 67 -16.28 -12.53 9.53
CA LEU A 67 -15.44 -13.37 8.70
C LEU A 67 -14.74 -12.57 7.60
N GLU A 68 -15.46 -11.70 6.89
CA GLU A 68 -14.89 -10.83 5.87
C GLU A 68 -13.83 -9.88 6.43
N ALA A 69 -14.09 -9.28 7.61
CA ALA A 69 -13.12 -8.43 8.28
C ALA A 69 -11.83 -9.20 8.65
N LEU A 70 -11.96 -10.43 9.17
CA LEU A 70 -10.82 -11.29 9.52
C LEU A 70 -10.01 -11.70 8.28
N VAL A 71 -10.68 -11.98 7.14
CA VAL A 71 -10.03 -12.31 5.87
C VAL A 71 -9.23 -11.11 5.33
N VAL A 72 -9.78 -9.89 5.43
CA VAL A 72 -9.05 -8.65 5.08
C VAL A 72 -7.79 -8.50 5.93
N LEU A 73 -7.92 -8.69 7.26
CA LEU A 73 -6.80 -8.58 8.20
C LEU A 73 -5.72 -9.65 7.95
N GLU A 74 -6.13 -10.87 7.61
CA GLU A 74 -5.20 -11.94 7.23
C GLU A 74 -4.43 -11.57 5.97
N SER A 75 -5.13 -11.18 4.91
CA SER A 75 -4.54 -10.83 3.63
C SER A 75 -3.52 -9.70 3.76
N TRP A 76 -3.91 -8.61 4.40
CA TRP A 76 -3.01 -7.50 4.67
C TRP A 76 -1.79 -7.92 5.47
N THR A 77 -2.00 -8.63 6.60
CA THR A 77 -0.93 -9.05 7.51
C THR A 77 0.09 -9.94 6.79
N PHE A 78 -0.40 -10.91 6.02
CA PHE A 78 0.47 -11.86 5.33
C PHE A 78 1.30 -11.14 4.25
N ARG A 79 0.67 -10.32 3.42
CA ARG A 79 1.39 -9.53 2.40
C ARG A 79 2.43 -8.60 3.01
N ALA A 80 2.06 -7.86 4.04
CA ALA A 80 2.97 -6.93 4.72
C ALA A 80 4.19 -7.66 5.32
N ARG A 81 4.02 -8.89 5.84
CA ARG A 81 5.10 -9.69 6.39
C ARG A 81 6.00 -10.30 5.33
N VAL A 82 5.43 -10.80 4.23
CA VAL A 82 6.19 -11.39 3.12
C VAL A 82 7.06 -10.34 2.44
N VAL A 83 6.52 -9.15 2.21
CA VAL A 83 7.27 -8.03 1.60
C VAL A 83 8.19 -7.34 2.61
N GLY A 84 7.92 -7.47 3.91
CA GLY A 84 8.67 -6.72 4.92
C GLY A 84 8.27 -5.24 4.98
N ALA A 85 7.03 -4.93 4.61
CA ALA A 85 6.52 -3.55 4.51
C ALA A 85 6.38 -2.85 5.86
N LEU A 86 6.35 -3.60 6.97
CA LEU A 86 6.11 -3.07 8.31
C LEU A 86 7.10 -3.60 9.34
N THR A 87 7.59 -2.69 10.18
CA THR A 87 8.22 -3.09 11.44
C THR A 87 7.17 -3.58 12.45
N SER A 88 7.59 -4.37 13.43
CA SER A 88 6.68 -4.83 14.50
C SER A 88 6.03 -3.66 15.26
N GLY A 89 6.77 -2.57 15.48
CA GLY A 89 6.26 -1.37 16.14
C GLY A 89 5.17 -0.67 15.31
N ALA A 90 5.40 -0.51 14.00
CA ALA A 90 4.41 0.06 13.09
C ALA A 90 3.15 -0.80 13.01
N PHE A 91 3.29 -2.12 12.88
CA PHE A 91 2.18 -3.06 12.88
C PHE A 91 1.33 -2.93 14.15
N ASN A 92 1.97 -2.88 15.33
CA ASN A 92 1.28 -2.72 16.60
C ASN A 92 0.51 -1.40 16.68
N THR A 93 1.13 -0.28 16.27
CA THR A 93 0.49 1.04 16.27
C THR A 93 -0.74 1.05 15.34
N ILE A 94 -0.63 0.46 14.17
CA ILE A 94 -1.73 0.40 13.21
C ILE A 94 -2.90 -0.41 13.78
N THR A 95 -2.65 -1.62 14.26
CA THR A 95 -3.71 -2.54 14.69
C THR A 95 -4.33 -2.18 16.03
N SER A 96 -3.52 -1.84 17.02
CA SER A 96 -4.00 -1.62 18.40
C SER A 96 -4.42 -0.18 18.67
N THR A 97 -4.07 0.78 17.81
CA THR A 97 -4.37 2.19 18.04
C THR A 97 -5.09 2.84 16.86
N SER A 98 -4.43 2.95 15.68
CA SER A 98 -4.97 3.75 14.58
C SER A 98 -6.27 3.17 14.04
N LEU A 99 -6.24 1.91 13.60
CA LEU A 99 -7.39 1.23 13.02
C LEU A 99 -8.52 1.07 14.04
N LEU A 100 -8.20 0.59 15.24
CA LEU A 100 -9.19 0.42 16.31
C LEU A 100 -9.91 1.73 16.67
N ASN A 101 -9.16 2.85 16.77
CA ASN A 101 -9.77 4.14 17.07
C ASN A 101 -10.65 4.66 15.94
N ASN A 102 -10.28 4.39 14.68
CA ASN A 102 -11.09 4.79 13.53
C ASN A 102 -12.39 3.98 13.49
N LEU A 103 -12.33 2.67 13.70
CA LEU A 103 -13.53 1.82 13.77
C LEU A 103 -14.47 2.20 14.91
N LYS A 104 -13.95 2.56 16.08
CA LYS A 104 -14.76 3.03 17.21
C LYS A 104 -15.50 4.35 16.95
N ARG A 105 -15.05 5.14 15.97
CA ARG A 105 -15.66 6.42 15.57
C ARG A 105 -16.55 6.28 14.34
N ALA A 106 -16.59 5.10 13.72
CA ALA A 106 -17.42 4.84 12.57
C ALA A 106 -18.90 5.10 12.89
N ALA A 107 -19.59 5.74 11.96
CA ALA A 107 -21.02 6.01 12.09
C ALA A 107 -21.87 4.77 11.75
N GLU A 108 -21.31 3.85 11.00
CA GLU A 108 -21.97 2.62 10.50
C GLU A 108 -21.16 1.39 10.92
N ASP A 109 -21.85 0.27 11.08
CA ASP A 109 -21.25 -1.01 11.47
C ASP A 109 -20.70 -1.80 10.26
N ASP A 110 -20.22 -1.12 9.24
CA ASP A 110 -19.58 -1.70 8.04
C ASP A 110 -18.06 -1.84 8.24
N TYR A 111 -17.67 -2.56 9.27
CA TYR A 111 -16.28 -2.63 9.71
C TYR A 111 -15.35 -3.28 8.70
N HIS A 112 -15.78 -4.28 7.92
CA HIS A 112 -14.90 -4.95 6.95
C HIS A 112 -14.49 -4.02 5.81
N ASN A 113 -15.43 -3.25 5.23
CA ASN A 113 -15.14 -2.27 4.20
C ASN A 113 -14.29 -1.11 4.75
N GLN A 114 -14.59 -0.67 5.97
CA GLN A 114 -13.78 0.37 6.61
C GLN A 114 -12.35 -0.08 6.89
N ILE A 115 -12.14 -1.30 7.39
CA ILE A 115 -10.80 -1.88 7.58
C ILE A 115 -10.05 -1.90 6.22
N LYS A 116 -10.71 -2.39 5.19
CA LYS A 116 -10.16 -2.46 3.85
C LYS A 116 -9.78 -1.09 3.30
N PHE A 117 -10.64 -0.11 3.46
CA PHE A 117 -10.41 1.28 3.07
C PHE A 117 -9.23 1.89 3.83
N GLU A 118 -9.23 1.83 5.17
CA GLU A 118 -8.19 2.40 6.03
C GLU A 118 -6.81 1.81 5.74
N LEU A 119 -6.71 0.49 5.57
CA LEU A 119 -5.47 -0.19 5.27
C LEU A 119 -4.97 0.09 3.84
N SER A 120 -5.88 0.21 2.86
CA SER A 120 -5.54 0.56 1.48
C SER A 120 -5.09 2.01 1.33
N ASN A 121 -5.60 2.90 2.20
CA ASN A 121 -5.39 4.35 2.14
C ASN A 121 -4.54 4.91 3.28
N TYR A 122 -3.69 4.11 3.89
CA TYR A 122 -2.86 4.58 5.01
C TYR A 122 -1.90 5.71 4.58
N ARG A 123 -1.94 6.83 5.33
CA ARG A 123 -1.40 8.12 4.86
C ARG A 123 0.11 8.23 4.76
N THR A 124 0.86 7.43 5.49
CA THR A 124 2.29 7.66 5.68
C THR A 124 3.14 6.89 4.65
N TYR A 125 2.76 5.66 4.31
CA TYR A 125 3.45 4.76 3.38
C TYR A 125 2.57 3.59 3.00
N ASP A 126 2.97 2.86 1.98
CA ASP A 126 2.22 1.71 1.48
C ASP A 126 2.37 0.53 2.43
N ILE A 127 1.38 0.38 3.31
CA ILE A 127 1.37 -0.70 4.31
C ILE A 127 0.73 -1.99 3.80
N TRP A 128 0.01 -1.93 2.69
CA TRP A 128 -0.60 -3.09 2.03
C TRP A 128 0.01 -3.25 0.64
N PRO A 129 0.98 -4.15 0.46
CA PRO A 129 1.67 -4.34 -0.81
C PRO A 129 0.73 -4.73 -1.94
N ASN A 130 0.94 -4.16 -3.13
CA ASN A 130 0.24 -4.52 -4.35
C ASN A 130 0.60 -5.93 -4.83
N ASP A 131 -0.03 -6.40 -5.94
CA ASP A 131 0.19 -7.75 -6.45
C ASP A 131 1.61 -7.95 -6.96
N ASP A 132 2.19 -6.97 -7.65
CA ASP A 132 3.53 -7.09 -8.23
C ASP A 132 4.61 -7.22 -7.15
N ASP A 133 4.62 -6.31 -6.17
CA ASP A 133 5.56 -6.35 -5.04
C ASP A 133 5.40 -7.62 -4.22
N PHE A 134 4.14 -8.05 -4.00
CA PHE A 134 3.85 -9.26 -3.25
C PHE A 134 4.32 -10.52 -3.98
N MET A 135 4.02 -10.67 -5.26
CA MET A 135 4.43 -11.86 -6.04
C MET A 135 5.95 -11.96 -6.13
N GLU A 136 6.65 -10.84 -6.34
CA GLU A 136 8.12 -10.83 -6.38
C GLU A 136 8.73 -11.24 -5.03
N ALA A 137 8.20 -10.72 -3.92
CA ALA A 137 8.66 -11.09 -2.59
C ALA A 137 8.29 -12.54 -2.26
N PHE A 138 7.07 -12.99 -2.62
CA PHE A 138 6.58 -14.34 -2.35
C PHE A 138 7.46 -15.42 -2.98
N LYS A 139 7.90 -15.23 -4.21
CA LYS A 139 8.79 -16.16 -4.90
C LYS A 139 10.10 -16.42 -4.13
N LYS A 140 10.64 -15.37 -3.49
CA LYS A 140 11.98 -15.37 -2.84
C LYS A 140 11.91 -15.59 -1.32
N TYR A 141 10.71 -15.53 -0.73
CA TYR A 141 10.55 -15.65 0.72
C TYR A 141 10.91 -17.04 1.22
N ASN A 142 11.64 -17.11 2.35
CA ASN A 142 11.98 -18.39 3.00
C ASN A 142 10.76 -18.90 3.81
N PHE A 143 9.84 -19.58 3.12
CA PHE A 143 8.67 -20.17 3.76
C PHE A 143 9.00 -21.38 4.63
N TYR A 144 10.08 -22.08 4.38
CA TYR A 144 10.47 -23.23 5.20
C TYR A 144 10.75 -22.82 6.65
N LYS A 145 11.38 -21.66 6.85
CA LYS A 145 11.65 -21.10 8.17
C LYS A 145 10.38 -20.50 8.83
N ASN A 146 9.50 -19.90 8.04
CA ASN A 146 8.31 -19.21 8.53
C ASN A 146 7.10 -19.59 7.69
N TYR A 147 5.98 -19.86 8.33
CA TYR A 147 4.66 -20.06 7.72
C TYR A 147 4.54 -21.25 6.74
N ASN A 148 5.50 -22.17 6.69
CA ASN A 148 5.50 -23.23 5.67
C ASN A 148 4.20 -24.03 5.61
N LYS A 149 3.74 -24.59 6.72
CA LYS A 149 2.53 -25.41 6.78
C LYS A 149 1.26 -24.59 6.52
N TYR A 150 1.23 -23.35 6.99
CA TYR A 150 0.14 -22.41 6.74
C TYR A 150 0.02 -22.11 5.24
N VAL A 151 1.10 -21.71 4.59
CA VAL A 151 1.10 -21.35 3.16
C VAL A 151 0.74 -22.55 2.28
N GLN A 152 1.32 -23.72 2.57
CA GLN A 152 1.02 -24.94 1.81
C GLN A 152 -0.45 -25.34 1.93
N ARG A 153 -1.04 -25.26 3.14
CA ARG A 153 -2.47 -25.53 3.35
C ARG A 153 -3.36 -24.55 2.59
N LYS A 154 -3.05 -23.24 2.63
CA LYS A 154 -3.83 -22.22 1.93
C LYS A 154 -3.75 -22.40 0.42
N LEU A 155 -2.58 -22.69 -0.12
CA LEU A 155 -2.37 -22.99 -1.55
C LEU A 155 -3.10 -24.27 -1.95
N GLU A 156 -3.01 -25.36 -1.17
CA GLU A 156 -3.73 -26.61 -1.41
C GLU A 156 -5.24 -26.39 -1.49
N ASN A 157 -5.80 -25.65 -0.51
CA ASN A 157 -7.24 -25.36 -0.50
C ASN A 157 -7.71 -24.51 -1.69
N ALA A 158 -6.81 -23.79 -2.34
CA ALA A 158 -7.13 -23.01 -3.54
C ALA A 158 -7.12 -23.84 -4.82
N VAL A 159 -6.44 -24.99 -4.83
CA VAL A 159 -6.33 -25.85 -6.02
C VAL A 159 -7.10 -27.17 -5.88
N SER A 160 -7.43 -27.59 -4.69
CA SER A 160 -8.19 -28.80 -4.39
C SER A 160 -9.66 -28.51 -4.17
N ASN A 161 -10.52 -29.41 -4.66
CA ASN A 161 -11.96 -29.38 -4.31
C ASN A 161 -12.22 -29.87 -2.89
N ASP A 162 -11.26 -30.58 -2.31
CA ASP A 162 -11.32 -31.07 -0.92
C ASP A 162 -10.63 -30.05 -0.02
N HIS A 163 -11.40 -29.19 0.64
CA HIS A 163 -10.86 -28.25 1.61
C HIS A 163 -10.31 -28.95 2.83
N HIS A 164 -8.99 -28.93 2.98
CA HIS A 164 -8.31 -29.51 4.11
C HIS A 164 -8.16 -28.49 5.25
N ASN A 165 -8.73 -28.82 6.42
CA ASN A 165 -8.53 -28.03 7.64
C ASN A 165 -7.28 -28.48 8.41
N TRP A 166 -6.63 -29.53 7.98
CA TRP A 166 -5.43 -30.10 8.57
C TRP A 166 -4.17 -29.60 7.86
N ARG A 167 -3.08 -29.55 8.62
CA ARG A 167 -1.78 -29.11 8.12
C ARG A 167 -1.02 -30.29 7.54
N PRO A 168 -0.14 -30.07 6.55
CA PRO A 168 0.75 -31.13 6.07
C PRO A 168 1.64 -31.63 7.21
N ASP A 169 1.84 -32.95 7.28
CA ASP A 169 2.72 -33.59 8.27
C ASP A 169 4.15 -33.17 8.05
N SER A 170 4.59 -33.11 6.79
CA SER A 170 5.92 -32.66 6.40
C SER A 170 5.90 -31.80 5.13
N ILE A 171 6.98 -31.10 4.92
CA ILE A 171 7.25 -30.33 3.70
C ILE A 171 8.46 -30.95 3.02
N GLU A 172 8.27 -31.39 1.83
CA GLU A 172 9.28 -31.94 0.93
C GLU A 172 10.07 -30.84 0.27
N HIS A 173 11.39 -30.97 0.23
CA HIS A 173 12.28 -30.25 -0.66
C HIS A 173 12.51 -31.08 -1.93
N ILE A 174 12.00 -30.62 -3.06
CA ILE A 174 12.16 -31.33 -4.34
C ILE A 174 13.65 -31.42 -4.69
N MET A 175 14.38 -30.28 -4.69
CA MET A 175 15.85 -30.26 -4.59
C MET A 175 16.20 -30.41 -3.10
N PRO A 176 16.84 -31.50 -2.67
CA PRO A 176 16.92 -31.89 -1.28
C PRO A 176 17.86 -31.00 -0.45
N GLU A 177 17.68 -30.99 0.88
CA GLU A 177 18.55 -30.25 1.81
C GLU A 177 20.01 -30.73 1.75
N THR A 178 20.24 -32.01 1.47
CA THR A 178 21.60 -32.56 1.29
C THR A 178 21.77 -33.05 -0.13
N LEU A 179 22.61 -32.36 -0.89
CA LEU A 179 22.85 -32.71 -2.28
C LEU A 179 23.73 -33.98 -2.40
N SER A 180 23.20 -35.01 -3.09
CA SER A 180 24.02 -36.17 -3.56
C SER A 180 24.99 -35.75 -4.65
N ALA A 181 25.90 -36.65 -5.02
CA ALA A 181 26.83 -36.41 -6.13
C ALA A 181 26.09 -36.20 -7.47
N ASP A 182 24.96 -36.89 -7.66
CA ASP A 182 24.13 -36.74 -8.85
C ASP A 182 23.49 -35.35 -8.91
N TRP A 183 22.92 -34.85 -7.82
CA TRP A 183 22.40 -33.51 -7.72
C TRP A 183 23.45 -32.43 -8.02
N LYS A 184 24.65 -32.54 -7.43
CA LYS A 184 25.76 -31.60 -7.70
C LYS A 184 26.15 -31.59 -9.17
N LYS A 185 26.20 -32.76 -9.80
CA LYS A 185 26.52 -32.87 -11.22
C LYS A 185 25.46 -32.20 -12.11
N ARG A 186 24.16 -32.36 -11.78
CA ARG A 186 23.03 -31.78 -12.55
C ARG A 186 22.95 -30.27 -12.39
N LEU A 187 23.19 -29.76 -11.20
CA LEU A 187 23.19 -28.31 -10.93
C LEU A 187 24.45 -27.61 -11.48
N GLY A 188 25.49 -28.37 -11.83
CA GLY A 188 26.74 -27.85 -12.43
C GLY A 188 27.70 -27.23 -11.43
N GLU A 189 28.67 -26.46 -11.94
CA GLU A 189 29.78 -25.91 -11.14
C GLU A 189 29.25 -24.96 -10.01
N ASN A 190 28.18 -24.24 -10.25
CA ASN A 190 27.57 -23.28 -9.30
C ASN A 190 26.57 -23.94 -8.35
N TYR A 191 26.57 -25.26 -8.19
CA TYR A 191 25.60 -26.00 -7.38
C TYR A 191 25.44 -25.46 -5.95
N SER A 192 26.50 -24.98 -5.35
CA SER A 192 26.48 -24.48 -3.96
C SER A 192 25.75 -23.17 -3.83
N GLU A 193 25.89 -22.26 -4.78
CA GLU A 193 25.19 -20.98 -4.85
C GLU A 193 23.69 -21.19 -5.16
N ILE A 194 23.41 -21.99 -6.19
CA ILE A 194 22.05 -22.38 -6.57
C ILE A 194 21.33 -23.03 -5.38
N HIS A 195 21.94 -23.97 -4.71
CA HIS A 195 21.37 -24.63 -3.55
C HIS A 195 21.09 -23.64 -2.41
N GLY A 196 22.04 -22.75 -2.11
CA GLY A 196 21.87 -21.75 -1.05
C GLY A 196 20.73 -20.76 -1.32
N GLU A 197 20.53 -20.39 -2.58
CA GLU A 197 19.49 -19.43 -2.98
C GLU A 197 18.11 -20.09 -3.11
N TYR A 198 18.02 -21.24 -3.77
CA TYR A 198 16.74 -21.82 -4.22
C TYR A 198 16.18 -22.88 -3.27
N LEU A 199 16.94 -23.38 -2.31
CA LEU A 199 16.53 -24.49 -1.44
C LEU A 199 15.19 -24.25 -0.76
N HIS A 200 15.00 -23.09 -0.18
CA HIS A 200 13.83 -22.75 0.64
C HIS A 200 12.79 -21.86 -0.08
N MET A 201 12.96 -21.64 -1.38
CA MET A 201 11.97 -20.95 -2.19
C MET A 201 10.70 -21.79 -2.36
N ILE A 202 9.55 -21.12 -2.44
CA ILE A 202 8.24 -21.79 -2.54
C ILE A 202 8.17 -22.76 -3.73
N GLY A 203 8.86 -22.45 -4.82
CA GLY A 203 8.95 -23.30 -6.00
C GLY A 203 9.57 -24.67 -5.71
N ASN A 204 10.47 -24.76 -4.72
CA ASN A 204 11.13 -25.99 -4.32
C ASN A 204 10.42 -26.76 -3.18
N LEU A 205 9.35 -26.21 -2.64
CA LEU A 205 8.64 -26.78 -1.47
C LEU A 205 7.27 -27.35 -1.87
N THR A 206 6.94 -28.54 -1.37
CA THR A 206 5.62 -29.15 -1.59
C THR A 206 5.18 -29.92 -0.34
N PRO A 207 3.85 -29.98 -0.04
CA PRO A 207 3.36 -30.78 1.09
C PRO A 207 3.48 -32.27 0.78
N LEU A 208 3.95 -33.05 1.73
CA LEU A 208 4.06 -34.50 1.59
C LEU A 208 3.77 -35.19 2.92
N ASN A 209 3.29 -36.42 2.86
CA ASN A 209 3.18 -37.24 4.06
C ASN A 209 4.58 -37.59 4.56
N MET A 210 4.76 -37.66 5.88
CA MET A 210 6.08 -37.88 6.47
C MET A 210 6.74 -39.20 5.99
N THR A 211 5.96 -40.26 5.84
CA THR A 211 6.46 -41.55 5.35
C THR A 211 7.01 -41.42 3.92
N ASP A 212 6.28 -40.77 3.04
CA ASP A 212 6.67 -40.59 1.64
C ASP A 212 7.89 -39.65 1.54
N ASN A 213 7.95 -38.63 2.38
CA ASN A 213 9.09 -37.71 2.45
C ASN A 213 10.38 -38.41 2.90
N ILE A 214 10.30 -39.28 3.90
CA ILE A 214 11.45 -40.08 4.35
C ILE A 214 11.94 -41.04 3.24
N ILE A 215 11.02 -41.63 2.48
CA ILE A 215 11.34 -42.52 1.37
C ILE A 215 12.05 -41.73 0.26
N ASN A 216 11.56 -40.58 -0.10
CA ASN A 216 12.11 -39.73 -1.16
C ASN A 216 13.49 -39.18 -0.84
N SER A 217 13.74 -38.82 0.41
CA SER A 217 15.04 -38.36 0.92
C SER A 217 15.83 -37.49 -0.09
N ASN A 218 17.06 -37.90 -0.41
CA ASN A 218 18.00 -37.23 -1.32
C ASN A 218 17.98 -37.81 -2.73
N ASP A 219 16.95 -38.57 -3.12
CA ASP A 219 16.86 -39.21 -4.42
C ASP A 219 16.83 -38.17 -5.57
N PRO A 220 17.32 -38.54 -6.74
CA PRO A 220 17.20 -37.73 -7.95
C PRO A 220 15.73 -37.39 -8.27
N PHE A 221 15.50 -36.25 -8.91
CA PHE A 221 14.15 -35.82 -9.29
C PHE A 221 13.38 -36.87 -10.08
N SER A 222 14.07 -37.53 -11.04
CA SER A 222 13.48 -38.61 -11.84
C SER A 222 12.96 -39.82 -11.03
N VAL A 223 13.48 -40.01 -9.81
CA VAL A 223 13.03 -41.07 -8.88
C VAL A 223 11.89 -40.59 -8.02
N LYS A 224 11.94 -39.31 -7.55
CA LYS A 224 10.89 -38.68 -6.72
C LYS A 224 9.60 -38.43 -7.52
N LEU A 225 9.72 -37.96 -8.75
CA LEU A 225 8.61 -37.50 -9.57
C LEU A 225 7.46 -38.52 -9.76
N PRO A 226 7.71 -39.81 -10.07
CA PRO A 226 6.66 -40.80 -10.16
C PRO A 226 5.88 -41.00 -8.84
N GLN A 227 6.51 -40.78 -7.69
CA GLN A 227 5.90 -40.93 -6.39
C GLN A 227 4.93 -39.77 -6.09
N TYR A 228 5.20 -38.57 -6.59
CA TYR A 228 4.32 -37.41 -6.45
C TYR A 228 2.97 -37.60 -7.12
N LYS A 229 2.87 -38.44 -8.17
CA LYS A 229 1.63 -38.75 -8.88
C LYS A 229 0.53 -39.30 -7.97
N SER A 230 0.89 -40.09 -6.98
CA SER A 230 -0.05 -40.74 -6.06
C SER A 230 -0.23 -40.00 -4.73
N SER A 231 0.35 -38.81 -4.58
CA SER A 231 0.21 -38.02 -3.35
C SER A 231 -1.23 -37.66 -3.06
N SER A 232 -1.60 -37.63 -1.79
CA SER A 232 -2.91 -37.11 -1.34
C SER A 232 -3.01 -35.58 -1.54
N TRP A 233 -1.87 -34.88 -1.65
CA TRP A 233 -1.80 -33.44 -1.87
C TRP A 233 -1.84 -33.08 -3.35
N LYS A 234 -2.81 -32.24 -3.75
CA LYS A 234 -2.94 -31.77 -5.14
C LYS A 234 -1.71 -30.96 -5.57
N LEU A 235 -1.18 -30.08 -4.69
CA LEU A 235 0.03 -29.31 -4.96
C LEU A 235 1.24 -30.21 -5.31
N THR A 236 1.29 -31.39 -4.70
CA THR A 236 2.37 -32.36 -5.00
C THR A 236 2.07 -33.13 -6.29
N ARG A 237 0.81 -33.51 -6.53
CA ARG A 237 0.41 -34.10 -7.83
C ARG A 237 0.66 -33.13 -8.98
N ASP A 238 0.43 -31.83 -8.78
CA ASP A 238 0.71 -30.79 -9.80
C ASP A 238 2.19 -30.76 -10.18
N VAL A 239 3.13 -31.07 -9.27
CA VAL A 239 4.55 -31.20 -9.65
C VAL A 239 4.72 -32.32 -10.68
N TYR A 240 4.05 -33.45 -10.51
CA TYR A 240 4.08 -34.52 -11.52
C TYR A 240 3.42 -34.08 -12.83
N ASP A 241 2.23 -33.52 -12.77
CA ASP A 241 1.45 -33.17 -13.96
C ASP A 241 2.15 -32.12 -14.82
N ASP A 242 2.75 -31.11 -14.18
CA ASP A 242 3.40 -29.97 -14.85
C ASP A 242 4.81 -30.28 -15.35
N PHE A 243 5.54 -31.23 -14.69
CA PHE A 243 6.96 -31.47 -14.94
C PHE A 243 7.29 -32.94 -15.34
N LYS A 244 6.29 -33.77 -15.70
CA LYS A 244 6.50 -35.18 -16.05
C LYS A 244 7.38 -35.40 -17.27
N ASP A 245 7.48 -34.41 -18.16
CA ASP A 245 8.30 -34.45 -19.37
C ASP A 245 9.65 -33.75 -19.17
N THR A 246 9.96 -33.34 -17.93
CA THR A 246 11.21 -32.67 -17.55
C THR A 246 12.19 -33.70 -16.96
N GLU A 247 13.42 -33.74 -17.46
CA GLU A 247 14.43 -34.73 -17.01
C GLU A 247 15.05 -34.33 -15.66
N ASP A 248 15.20 -33.03 -15.41
CA ASP A 248 15.90 -32.47 -14.27
C ASP A 248 15.04 -31.44 -13.50
N TRP A 249 15.46 -31.16 -12.28
CA TRP A 249 14.87 -30.11 -11.44
C TRP A 249 15.97 -29.10 -11.05
N GLY A 250 15.86 -27.89 -11.55
CA GLY A 250 16.83 -26.83 -11.34
C GLY A 250 16.19 -25.45 -11.23
N VAL A 251 16.99 -24.44 -11.52
CA VAL A 251 16.60 -23.03 -11.39
C VAL A 251 15.37 -22.69 -12.24
N ALA A 252 15.30 -23.21 -13.46
CA ALA A 252 14.19 -22.91 -14.39
C ALA A 252 12.87 -23.46 -13.86
N GLU A 253 12.83 -24.72 -13.41
CA GLU A 253 11.66 -25.40 -12.90
C GLU A 253 11.19 -24.78 -11.59
N ILE A 254 12.13 -24.49 -10.67
CA ILE A 254 11.82 -23.82 -9.39
C ILE A 254 11.20 -22.45 -9.63
N ASN A 255 11.77 -21.64 -10.53
CA ASN A 255 11.25 -20.32 -10.85
C ASN A 255 9.88 -20.40 -11.54
N SER A 256 9.70 -21.28 -12.52
CA SER A 256 8.41 -21.48 -13.22
C SER A 256 7.31 -21.85 -12.23
N ARG A 257 7.59 -22.80 -11.34
CA ARG A 257 6.61 -23.19 -10.31
C ARG A 257 6.38 -22.07 -9.29
N ALA A 258 7.43 -21.35 -8.85
CA ALA A 258 7.29 -20.24 -7.93
C ALA A 258 6.41 -19.14 -8.50
N GLU A 259 6.50 -18.84 -9.80
CA GLU A 259 5.67 -17.85 -10.48
C GLU A 259 4.19 -18.25 -10.51
N ASN A 260 3.90 -19.51 -10.86
CA ASN A 260 2.53 -20.05 -10.81
C ASN A 260 1.94 -19.99 -9.40
N LEU A 261 2.72 -20.39 -8.38
CA LEU A 261 2.28 -20.35 -6.98
C LEU A 261 2.12 -18.91 -6.47
N ALA A 262 2.98 -17.97 -6.87
CA ALA A 262 2.85 -16.55 -6.51
C ALA A 262 1.58 -15.93 -7.11
N TYR A 263 1.26 -16.26 -8.36
CA TYR A 263 0.00 -15.84 -8.96
C TYR A 263 -1.21 -16.38 -8.21
N LYS A 264 -1.23 -17.67 -7.84
CA LYS A 264 -2.29 -18.26 -7.01
C LYS A 264 -2.37 -17.57 -5.64
N ALA A 265 -1.21 -17.30 -5.03
CA ALA A 265 -1.09 -16.60 -3.75
C ALA A 265 -1.70 -15.19 -3.81
N SER A 266 -1.52 -14.45 -4.90
CA SER A 266 -2.11 -13.11 -5.06
C SER A 266 -3.64 -13.12 -5.09
N LYS A 267 -4.27 -14.25 -5.43
CA LYS A 267 -5.72 -14.42 -5.40
C LYS A 267 -6.24 -14.89 -4.04
N ILE A 268 -5.45 -15.66 -3.29
CA ILE A 268 -5.77 -16.09 -1.93
C ILE A 268 -5.65 -14.90 -0.97
N TRP A 269 -4.51 -14.26 -0.98
CA TRP A 269 -4.23 -13.06 -0.20
C TRP A 269 -4.32 -11.86 -1.14
N PHE A 270 -5.53 -11.35 -1.34
CA PHE A 270 -5.79 -10.25 -2.26
C PHE A 270 -5.10 -8.95 -1.84
N GLY A 271 -4.82 -8.09 -2.80
CA GLY A 271 -4.17 -6.79 -2.59
C GLY A 271 -5.13 -5.72 -2.08
N PRO A 272 -4.59 -4.51 -1.85
CA PRO A 272 -5.39 -3.36 -1.49
C PRO A 272 -6.45 -3.07 -2.55
N MET A 273 -7.50 -2.35 -2.15
CA MET A 273 -8.42 -1.74 -3.12
C MET A 273 -7.60 -0.90 -4.10
N GLN A 274 -7.98 -0.91 -5.37
CA GLN A 274 -7.39 0.05 -6.33
C GLN A 274 -7.50 1.44 -5.71
N ARG A 275 -6.36 2.08 -5.58
CA ARG A 275 -6.21 3.25 -4.72
C ARG A 275 -7.09 4.38 -5.20
N GLU A 276 -8.08 4.72 -4.43
CA GLU A 276 -8.64 6.07 -4.46
C GLU A 276 -7.54 7.13 -4.36
N ARG A 277 -6.47 6.90 -3.58
CA ARG A 277 -5.30 7.78 -3.51
C ARG A 277 -4.54 7.96 -4.81
N GLN A 278 -4.37 6.91 -5.61
CA GLN A 278 -3.68 7.07 -6.90
C GLN A 278 -4.59 7.90 -7.82
N ILE A 279 -5.89 7.58 -7.81
CA ILE A 279 -6.90 8.35 -8.54
C ILE A 279 -7.01 9.76 -7.96
N GLU A 280 -7.09 9.94 -6.65
CA GLU A 280 -7.11 11.26 -6.01
C GLU A 280 -5.79 12.01 -6.20
N ALA A 281 -4.62 11.36 -6.11
CA ALA A 281 -3.33 11.98 -6.36
C ALA A 281 -3.17 12.33 -7.84
N ASP A 282 -3.61 11.47 -8.75
CA ASP A 282 -3.59 11.73 -10.19
C ASP A 282 -4.61 12.80 -10.59
N VAL A 283 -5.81 12.77 -9.99
CA VAL A 283 -6.83 13.82 -10.15
C VAL A 283 -6.31 15.13 -9.57
N LYS A 284 -5.77 15.12 -8.35
CA LYS A 284 -5.17 16.30 -7.73
C LYS A 284 -4.02 16.85 -8.55
N LYS A 285 -3.13 16.00 -9.02
CA LYS A 285 -2.02 16.42 -9.89
C LYS A 285 -2.52 17.01 -11.22
N LYS A 286 -3.49 16.35 -11.88
CA LYS A 286 -4.13 16.87 -13.09
C LYS A 286 -4.85 18.18 -12.83
N THR A 287 -5.54 18.29 -11.71
CA THR A 287 -6.23 19.52 -11.29
C THR A 287 -5.24 20.64 -11.02
N ASP A 288 -4.13 20.38 -10.32
CA ASP A 288 -3.08 21.36 -10.06
C ASP A 288 -2.37 21.79 -11.35
N ASP A 289 -2.13 20.87 -12.27
CA ASP A 289 -1.55 21.18 -13.58
C ASP A 289 -2.53 22.01 -14.43
N TYR A 290 -3.81 21.64 -14.44
CA TYR A 290 -4.86 22.39 -15.13
C TYR A 290 -5.03 23.79 -14.54
N ARG A 291 -5.06 23.92 -13.20
CA ARG A 291 -5.13 25.22 -12.51
C ARG A 291 -3.93 26.11 -12.88
N ARG A 292 -2.72 25.55 -12.98
CA ARG A 292 -1.53 26.31 -13.40
C ARG A 292 -1.64 26.80 -14.85
N ILE A 293 -2.09 25.94 -15.75
CA ILE A 293 -2.32 26.29 -17.15
C ILE A 293 -3.40 27.38 -17.25
N LEU A 294 -4.48 27.25 -16.49
CA LEU A 294 -5.58 28.20 -16.45
C LEU A 294 -5.13 29.54 -15.86
N ALA A 295 -4.33 29.54 -14.80
CA ALA A 295 -3.70 30.75 -14.27
C ALA A 295 -2.84 31.47 -15.33
N GLY A 296 -2.07 30.73 -16.15
CA GLY A 296 -1.33 31.30 -17.27
C GLY A 296 -2.22 31.92 -18.31
N LYS A 297 -3.40 31.36 -18.59
CA LYS A 297 -4.34 31.88 -19.58
C LYS A 297 -5.12 33.12 -19.10
N LEU A 298 -5.60 33.07 -17.85
CA LEU A 298 -6.51 34.08 -17.30
C LEU A 298 -5.77 35.26 -16.67
N ALA A 299 -4.59 35.02 -16.11
CA ALA A 299 -3.85 35.98 -15.31
C ALA A 299 -2.49 36.33 -15.90
N CYS A 300 -2.24 35.99 -17.18
CA CYS A 300 -1.01 36.36 -17.88
C CYS A 300 -0.84 37.88 -17.86
N GLU A 301 0.36 38.33 -17.50
CA GLU A 301 0.73 39.74 -17.35
C GLU A 301 0.02 40.49 -16.21
N THR A 302 -0.92 39.89 -15.52
CA THR A 302 -1.50 40.46 -14.29
C THR A 302 -0.46 40.51 -13.18
N ILE A 303 -0.30 41.69 -12.57
CA ILE A 303 0.61 41.86 -11.44
C ILE A 303 -0.13 41.49 -10.12
N PHE A 304 0.43 40.53 -9.44
CA PHE A 304 -0.01 40.11 -8.13
C PHE A 304 0.92 40.66 -7.05
N HIS A 305 0.41 40.86 -5.86
CA HIS A 305 1.15 41.42 -4.74
C HIS A 305 1.00 40.53 -3.50
N ILE A 306 2.08 40.48 -2.70
CA ILE A 306 2.06 40.04 -1.32
C ILE A 306 2.54 41.21 -0.47
N LYS A 307 1.70 41.72 0.45
CA LYS A 307 2.09 42.71 1.46
C LYS A 307 1.91 42.11 2.84
N TYR A 308 3.02 41.91 3.53
CA TYR A 308 3.00 41.25 4.82
C TYR A 308 4.12 41.79 5.71
N THR A 309 3.82 42.00 7.01
CA THR A 309 4.83 42.34 8.00
C THR A 309 5.15 41.13 8.84
N LYS A 310 6.38 40.63 8.75
CA LYS A 310 6.86 39.48 9.49
C LYS A 310 7.54 39.93 10.79
N GLY A 311 7.06 39.46 11.94
CA GLY A 311 7.60 39.75 13.28
C GLY A 311 6.52 39.93 14.32
N GLU A 312 6.88 39.83 15.61
CA GLU A 312 6.00 40.09 16.73
C GLU A 312 5.88 41.61 16.99
N ASN A 313 4.70 42.10 17.29
CA ASN A 313 4.41 43.50 17.74
C ASN A 313 4.75 44.61 16.72
N GLY A 314 4.69 44.36 15.42
CA GLY A 314 4.84 45.42 14.42
C GLY A 314 6.28 45.95 14.18
N SER A 315 7.28 45.31 14.80
CA SER A 315 8.71 45.64 14.61
C SER A 315 9.41 44.73 13.58
N GLY A 316 8.64 44.07 12.69
CA GLY A 316 9.17 43.07 11.78
C GLY A 316 9.50 43.60 10.38
N TYR A 317 10.05 42.72 9.58
CA TYR A 317 10.42 42.99 8.17
C TYR A 317 9.18 43.18 7.31
N LEU A 318 9.17 44.21 6.46
CA LEU A 318 8.11 44.46 5.49
C LEU A 318 8.39 43.68 4.19
N ILE A 319 7.51 42.75 3.88
CA ILE A 319 7.47 42.08 2.58
C ILE A 319 6.51 42.86 1.67
N ASP A 320 7.00 43.30 0.51
CA ASP A 320 6.22 43.93 -0.56
C ASP A 320 6.69 43.32 -1.87
N ALA A 321 6.22 42.11 -2.15
CA ALA A 321 6.61 41.35 -3.33
C ALA A 321 5.60 41.48 -4.43
N LYS A 322 6.08 41.51 -5.67
CA LYS A 322 5.30 41.54 -6.89
C LYS A 322 5.58 40.30 -7.72
N MET A 323 4.55 39.76 -8.31
CA MET A 323 4.63 38.58 -9.18
C MET A 323 3.82 38.81 -10.45
N ARG A 324 4.35 38.37 -11.59
CA ARG A 324 3.57 38.18 -12.82
C ARG A 324 3.67 36.75 -13.31
N ILE A 325 2.72 36.35 -14.15
CA ILE A 325 2.68 35.03 -14.76
C ILE A 325 2.97 35.19 -16.24
N GLU A 326 3.94 34.45 -16.76
CA GLU A 326 4.25 34.35 -18.16
C GLU A 326 4.10 32.90 -18.65
N VAL A 327 3.66 32.74 -19.90
CA VAL A 327 3.61 31.40 -20.53
C VAL A 327 4.85 31.24 -21.41
N ILE A 328 5.75 30.35 -20.99
CA ILE A 328 7.01 30.07 -21.71
C ILE A 328 6.96 28.58 -22.12
N ASN A 329 7.04 28.32 -23.44
CA ASN A 329 6.95 26.96 -24.01
C ASN A 329 5.69 26.21 -23.52
N ASP A 330 4.54 26.83 -23.59
CA ASP A 330 3.22 26.32 -23.14
C ASP A 330 3.13 25.99 -21.65
N LYS A 331 4.08 26.46 -20.85
CA LYS A 331 4.08 26.27 -19.39
C LYS A 331 4.06 27.62 -18.68
N PRO A 332 3.18 27.78 -17.67
CA PRO A 332 3.18 28.99 -16.88
C PRO A 332 4.42 29.07 -15.99
N ARG A 333 5.00 30.27 -15.91
CA ARG A 333 6.08 30.65 -15.01
C ARG A 333 5.62 31.78 -14.12
N PHE A 334 5.91 31.64 -12.84
CA PHE A 334 5.53 32.59 -11.80
C PHE A 334 6.78 33.41 -11.44
N ILE A 335 6.83 34.62 -11.94
CA ILE A 335 8.04 35.48 -11.95
C ILE A 335 7.93 36.45 -10.79
N VAL A 336 8.81 36.36 -9.81
CA VAL A 336 8.95 37.41 -8.79
C VAL A 336 9.75 38.55 -9.36
N MET A 337 9.11 39.72 -9.39
CA MET A 337 9.60 40.88 -10.21
C MET A 337 10.70 41.66 -9.48
N ALA A 338 11.58 42.29 -10.25
CA ALA A 338 12.48 43.32 -9.78
C ALA A 338 11.75 44.41 -8.99
N GLY A 339 12.40 44.98 -8.02
CA GLY A 339 11.81 45.92 -7.06
C GLY A 339 10.94 45.30 -5.98
N SER A 340 10.77 43.98 -5.97
CA SER A 340 10.13 43.26 -4.86
C SER A 340 11.02 43.29 -3.61
N ARG A 341 10.42 43.65 -2.47
CA ARG A 341 11.05 43.54 -1.17
C ARG A 341 10.66 42.19 -0.59
N ILE A 342 11.63 41.32 -0.42
CA ILE A 342 11.44 39.91 -0.02
C ILE A 342 12.31 39.58 1.19
N PHE A 343 12.00 38.48 1.85
CA PHE A 343 12.79 37.95 2.95
C PHE A 343 13.13 36.48 2.67
N PRO A 344 14.13 36.20 1.82
CA PRO A 344 14.46 34.85 1.36
C PRO A 344 15.26 34.09 2.42
N TYR A 345 14.75 34.03 3.67
CA TYR A 345 15.44 33.33 4.74
C TYR A 345 15.34 31.80 4.60
N ALA A 346 16.46 31.12 4.89
CA ALA A 346 16.52 29.67 4.91
C ALA A 346 15.51 29.07 5.91
N LEU A 347 14.61 28.26 5.41
CA LEU A 347 13.56 27.65 6.21
C LEU A 347 13.95 26.22 6.55
N GLU A 348 13.85 25.87 7.83
CA GLU A 348 13.73 24.47 8.21
C GLU A 348 12.53 23.86 7.47
N GLY A 349 12.80 22.89 6.58
CA GLY A 349 11.77 22.16 5.81
C GLY A 349 11.62 22.52 4.33
N VAL A 350 12.38 23.48 3.81
CA VAL A 350 12.46 23.74 2.35
C VAL A 350 13.36 22.70 1.69
N LYS A 351 12.92 22.16 0.53
CA LYS A 351 13.69 21.16 -0.22
C LYS A 351 15.13 21.64 -0.47
N PRO A 352 16.14 20.78 -0.37
CA PRO A 352 17.57 21.12 -0.50
C PRO A 352 17.92 21.94 -1.76
N THR A 353 17.17 21.76 -2.85
CA THR A 353 17.31 22.52 -4.09
C THR A 353 17.04 24.02 -3.95
N PHE A 354 16.23 24.42 -2.96
CA PHE A 354 15.94 25.84 -2.70
C PHE A 354 16.99 26.46 -1.77
N GLU A 355 17.44 25.74 -0.74
CA GLU A 355 18.51 26.18 0.16
C GLU A 355 19.81 26.43 -0.61
N ASP A 356 20.15 25.58 -1.57
CA ASP A 356 21.34 25.75 -2.39
C ASP A 356 21.27 27.02 -3.28
N LYS A 357 20.08 27.37 -3.77
CA LYS A 357 19.89 28.60 -4.55
C LYS A 357 19.99 29.84 -3.66
N ILE A 358 19.37 29.84 -2.49
CA ILE A 358 19.48 30.94 -1.51
C ILE A 358 20.93 31.09 -1.05
N ARG A 359 21.61 29.98 -0.73
CA ARG A 359 23.02 29.99 -0.30
C ARG A 359 23.98 30.51 -1.37
N LYS A 360 23.71 30.18 -2.65
CA LYS A 360 24.49 30.70 -3.79
C LYS A 360 24.27 32.18 -4.06
N CYS A 361 23.08 32.68 -3.71
CA CYS A 361 22.77 34.12 -3.83
C CYS A 361 23.25 34.95 -2.64
N GLY A 362 23.70 34.33 -1.55
CA GLY A 362 24.23 35.03 -0.36
C GLY A 362 23.20 35.84 0.42
N TRP A 363 21.93 35.57 0.29
CA TRP A 363 20.84 36.33 0.90
C TRP A 363 20.48 35.78 2.28
N HIS A 364 20.65 36.62 3.30
CA HIS A 364 20.36 36.23 4.68
C HIS A 364 19.39 37.17 5.41
N ASP A 365 19.05 38.33 4.78
CA ASP A 365 18.21 39.38 5.34
C ASP A 365 17.17 39.87 4.33
N GLU A 366 16.41 40.91 4.72
CA GLU A 366 15.50 41.61 3.80
C GLU A 366 16.26 42.13 2.57
N VAL A 367 15.77 41.79 1.38
CA VAL A 367 16.41 42.13 0.11
C VAL A 367 15.41 42.77 -0.83
N VAL A 368 15.83 43.80 -1.56
CA VAL A 368 15.11 44.33 -2.73
C VAL A 368 15.73 43.69 -3.96
N LEU A 369 14.90 42.98 -4.76
CA LEU A 369 15.36 42.33 -5.97
C LEU A 369 15.78 43.36 -7.04
N GLU A 370 16.96 43.20 -7.59
CA GLU A 370 17.47 44.04 -8.67
C GLU A 370 16.99 43.55 -10.07
N GLU A 371 16.66 42.24 -10.16
CA GLU A 371 16.21 41.60 -11.40
C GLU A 371 15.05 40.63 -11.15
N ASP A 372 14.36 40.26 -12.22
CA ASP A 372 13.26 39.29 -12.16
C ASP A 372 13.77 37.88 -11.90
N ILE A 373 13.08 37.14 -11.00
CA ILE A 373 13.38 35.75 -10.70
C ILE A 373 12.32 34.86 -11.35
N ASN A 374 12.68 34.15 -12.42
CA ASN A 374 11.76 33.42 -13.32
C ASN A 374 11.82 31.87 -13.16
N ILE A 375 12.27 31.37 -12.05
CA ILE A 375 12.53 29.92 -11.85
C ILE A 375 11.34 29.14 -11.31
N PHE A 376 10.25 29.79 -10.95
CA PHE A 376 9.16 29.15 -10.23
C PHE A 376 8.12 28.53 -11.15
N GLU A 377 7.80 27.25 -10.91
CA GLU A 377 6.79 26.50 -11.65
C GLU A 377 5.42 26.48 -10.96
N SER A 378 5.31 27.09 -9.78
CA SER A 378 4.05 27.21 -9.05
C SER A 378 3.99 28.53 -8.27
N PRO A 379 2.76 29.06 -8.02
CA PRO A 379 2.59 30.26 -7.22
C PRO A 379 3.04 30.10 -5.78
N SER A 380 2.93 28.87 -5.23
CA SER A 380 3.38 28.58 -3.87
C SER A 380 4.91 28.57 -3.76
N ALA A 381 5.64 28.10 -4.78
CA ALA A 381 7.10 28.23 -4.80
C ALA A 381 7.55 29.69 -4.84
N ALA A 382 6.88 30.53 -5.63
CA ALA A 382 7.14 31.96 -5.69
C ALA A 382 6.81 32.67 -4.37
N SER A 383 5.71 32.32 -3.71
CA SER A 383 5.35 32.93 -2.42
C SER A 383 6.28 32.48 -1.29
N CYS A 384 6.64 31.21 -1.21
CA CYS A 384 7.61 30.70 -0.24
C CYS A 384 8.97 31.43 -0.36
N PHE A 385 9.40 31.65 -1.59
CA PHE A 385 10.61 32.44 -1.86
C PHE A 385 10.47 33.89 -1.36
N ALA A 386 9.35 34.55 -1.66
CA ALA A 386 9.15 35.95 -1.30
C ALA A 386 9.04 36.17 0.22
N VAL A 387 8.34 35.28 0.94
CA VAL A 387 8.07 35.45 2.37
C VAL A 387 9.08 34.76 3.29
N GLY A 388 10.01 34.00 2.70
CA GLY A 388 10.96 33.21 3.47
C GLY A 388 10.26 32.26 4.44
N GLY A 389 9.17 31.59 4.02
CA GLY A 389 8.35 30.73 4.85
C GLY A 389 7.41 29.85 4.05
N SER A 390 6.86 28.80 4.70
CA SER A 390 5.79 28.03 4.10
C SER A 390 4.57 28.93 3.88
N SER A 391 4.09 29.00 2.64
CA SER A 391 2.95 29.81 2.27
C SER A 391 2.17 29.19 1.10
N ASN A 392 0.86 29.42 1.08
CA ASN A 392 0.00 28.99 -0.02
C ASN A 392 -0.11 30.12 -1.06
N GLY A 393 0.67 30.05 -2.12
CA GLY A 393 0.71 31.09 -3.16
C GLY A 393 -0.62 31.30 -3.88
N TRP A 394 -1.52 30.34 -3.88
CA TRP A 394 -2.84 30.51 -4.47
C TRP A 394 -3.68 31.53 -3.73
N THR A 395 -3.56 31.62 -2.41
CA THR A 395 -4.33 32.54 -1.54
C THR A 395 -3.52 33.76 -1.06
N TRP A 396 -2.21 33.78 -1.26
CA TRP A 396 -1.37 34.88 -0.83
C TRP A 396 -1.12 35.93 -1.91
N TRP A 397 -1.06 35.51 -3.19
CA TRP A 397 -0.93 36.43 -4.30
C TRP A 397 -2.29 37.05 -4.65
N MET A 398 -2.41 38.37 -4.51
CA MET A 398 -3.63 39.15 -4.78
C MET A 398 -3.37 40.16 -5.91
N ASN A 399 -4.32 40.34 -6.81
CA ASN A 399 -4.26 41.39 -7.82
C ASN A 399 -4.61 42.77 -7.21
N SER A 400 -4.62 43.81 -8.05
CA SER A 400 -4.96 45.19 -7.62
C SER A 400 -6.40 45.34 -7.06
N ASN A 401 -7.29 44.42 -7.40
CA ASN A 401 -8.67 44.39 -6.92
C ASN A 401 -8.85 43.68 -5.60
N GLY A 402 -7.78 43.06 -5.07
CA GLY A 402 -7.79 42.25 -3.86
C GLY A 402 -8.24 40.80 -4.08
N GLU A 403 -8.40 40.36 -5.34
CA GLU A 403 -8.75 38.99 -5.67
C GLU A 403 -7.50 38.11 -5.62
N THR A 404 -7.58 36.96 -4.97
CA THR A 404 -6.52 35.96 -4.92
C THR A 404 -6.41 35.23 -6.26
N LEU A 405 -5.26 34.66 -6.53
CA LEU A 405 -5.06 33.82 -7.72
C LEU A 405 -6.02 32.61 -7.70
N ASP A 406 -6.36 32.10 -6.51
CA ASP A 406 -7.31 31.01 -6.34
C ASP A 406 -8.73 31.39 -6.74
N GLU A 407 -9.20 32.57 -6.34
CA GLU A 407 -10.52 33.07 -6.68
C GLU A 407 -10.68 33.31 -8.20
N ILE A 408 -9.64 33.84 -8.84
CA ILE A 408 -9.65 34.06 -10.30
C ILE A 408 -9.78 32.74 -11.06
N VAL A 409 -9.05 31.71 -10.63
CA VAL A 409 -9.03 30.38 -11.30
C VAL A 409 -10.28 29.57 -10.95
N ALA A 410 -10.76 29.65 -9.70
CA ALA A 410 -11.97 28.92 -9.26
C ALA A 410 -13.24 29.41 -9.96
N GLY A 411 -13.39 30.72 -10.14
CA GLY A 411 -14.53 31.29 -10.83
C GLY A 411 -14.66 30.88 -12.29
N ASP A 412 -13.57 30.48 -12.95
CA ASP A 412 -13.61 29.97 -14.32
C ASP A 412 -13.85 28.45 -14.35
N LEU A 413 -13.36 27.71 -13.36
CA LEU A 413 -13.65 26.30 -13.20
C LEU A 413 -15.15 26.05 -12.97
N GLU A 414 -15.81 26.85 -12.15
CA GLU A 414 -17.25 26.74 -11.92
C GLU A 414 -18.04 27.01 -13.21
N ARG A 415 -17.67 28.03 -13.97
CA ARG A 415 -18.30 28.34 -15.27
C ARG A 415 -18.14 27.22 -16.30
N SER A 416 -16.96 26.61 -16.38
CA SER A 416 -16.73 25.49 -17.31
C SER A 416 -17.51 24.23 -16.92
N TYR A 417 -17.71 23.99 -15.62
CA TYR A 417 -18.54 22.87 -15.11
C TYR A 417 -20.03 23.08 -15.42
N GLU A 418 -20.53 24.32 -15.30
CA GLU A 418 -21.91 24.66 -15.67
C GLU A 418 -22.18 24.55 -17.17
N GLU A 419 -21.20 24.91 -18.01
CA GLU A 419 -21.30 24.77 -19.46
C GLU A 419 -21.29 23.30 -19.91
N GLU A 420 -20.44 22.44 -19.33
CA GLU A 420 -20.41 21.01 -19.64
C GLU A 420 -21.68 20.28 -19.16
N THR A 421 -22.20 20.62 -17.99
CA THR A 421 -23.45 20.02 -17.47
C THR A 421 -24.67 20.46 -18.27
N ASN A 422 -24.72 21.70 -18.73
CA ASN A 422 -25.77 22.19 -19.64
C ASN A 422 -25.71 21.54 -21.02
N VAL A 423 -24.52 21.30 -21.56
CA VAL A 423 -24.34 20.60 -22.86
C VAL A 423 -24.76 19.14 -22.75
N SER A 424 -24.50 18.45 -21.63
CA SER A 424 -24.94 17.09 -21.41
C SER A 424 -26.46 16.97 -21.21
N TYR A 425 -27.10 17.98 -20.60
CA TYR A 425 -28.54 18.05 -20.42
C TYR A 425 -29.27 18.28 -21.76
N HIS A 426 -28.68 19.04 -22.66
CA HIS A 426 -29.23 19.23 -24.02
C HIS A 426 -28.99 18.05 -24.96
N ARG A 427 -27.89 17.29 -24.81
CA ARG A 427 -27.66 16.06 -25.60
C ARG A 427 -28.62 14.92 -25.25
N ASN A 428 -29.04 14.79 -23.98
CA ASN A 428 -29.99 13.77 -23.57
C ASN A 428 -31.44 14.08 -23.95
N ARG A 429 -31.77 15.28 -24.40
CA ARG A 429 -33.11 15.65 -24.88
C ARG A 429 -33.36 15.35 -26.38
N PHE A 430 -32.33 15.04 -27.14
CA PHE A 430 -32.44 14.74 -28.58
C PHE A 430 -32.60 13.24 -28.92
N TRP A 431 -32.68 12.36 -27.93
CA TRP A 431 -32.84 10.90 -28.15
C TRP A 431 -34.14 10.32 -27.59
N ILE A 432 -35.10 11.17 -27.25
CA ILE A 432 -36.48 10.72 -26.94
C ILE A 432 -37.40 11.53 -27.84
N ASN A 433 -37.54 11.06 -29.07
CA ASN A 433 -38.71 11.20 -29.96
C ASN A 433 -38.56 10.18 -31.07
#